data_81963480f6412984f0dfbb97a9e433d0
#
_entry.id   81963480f6412984f0dfbb97a9e433d0
#
_cell.length_a   1.000
_cell.length_b   1.000
_cell.length_c   1.000
_cell.angle_alpha   90.00
_cell.angle_beta   90.00
_cell.angle_gamma   90.00
#
_symmetry.space_group_name_H-M   'P 1'
#
loop_
_entity.id
_entity.type
_entity.pdbx_description
1 polymer ?
#
loop_
_entity_poly.entity_id
_entity_poly.type
_entity_poly.pdbx_seq_one_letter_code
_entity_poly.pdbx_strand_id
1 'polypeptide(L)'
;MDKEARDVSSCVATAARALGFHADNVSDYIDDPDRTNCLVRRYARFGDEPIVDRFVYENPHPDWVVLVEETIIKAVDFLRGTPERSGVLVINSKRDPEHLLKFLPDSMKARLAKLVVVDAVGLAEQRGSSPWTFVRNLSELALDRMSTEGAEERLAIGMGIAAPLIGALAAATGELAVDAVADVVADRDAMLRGAAQHAVVTLADSRPPTGQAPAGDPGAAQAPAATHIVAR
;
A
#
# COMPACT_ATOMS: atom_id res chain seq x y z
N MET A 1 -3.33 3.64 -11.99
CA MET A 1 -3.41 3.56 -10.51
C MET A 1 -3.78 2.18 -9.99
N ASP A 2 -4.72 1.43 -10.59
CA ASP A 2 -5.06 0.07 -10.13
C ASP A 2 -3.85 -0.88 -10.11
N LYS A 3 -2.99 -0.84 -11.14
CA LYS A 3 -1.76 -1.64 -11.16
C LYS A 3 -0.87 -1.34 -9.96
N GLU A 4 -0.70 -0.09 -9.60
CA GLU A 4 0.15 0.30 -8.47
C GLU A 4 -0.39 -0.23 -7.13
N ALA A 5 -1.71 -0.15 -6.92
CA ALA A 5 -2.34 -0.71 -5.73
C ALA A 5 -2.18 -2.23 -5.66
N ARG A 6 -2.31 -2.91 -6.80
CA ARG A 6 -2.08 -4.36 -6.90
C ARG A 6 -0.64 -4.72 -6.60
N ASP A 7 0.31 -3.96 -7.16
CA ASP A 7 1.73 -4.21 -6.95
C ASP A 7 2.11 -4.02 -5.46
N VAL A 8 1.57 -2.97 -4.80
CA VAL A 8 1.75 -2.78 -3.35
C VAL A 8 1.20 -3.97 -2.56
N SER A 9 -0.06 -4.39 -2.80
CA SER A 9 -0.65 -5.51 -2.04
C SER A 9 0.09 -6.83 -2.25
N SER A 10 0.49 -7.11 -3.49
CA SER A 10 1.23 -8.32 -3.84
C SER A 10 2.61 -8.35 -3.20
N CYS A 11 3.32 -7.21 -3.19
CA CYS A 11 4.63 -7.13 -2.55
C CYS A 11 4.54 -7.28 -1.03
N VAL A 12 3.56 -6.65 -0.37
CA VAL A 12 3.33 -6.82 1.07
C VAL A 12 3.11 -8.29 1.41
N ALA A 13 2.20 -8.97 0.70
CA ALA A 13 1.93 -10.38 0.94
C ALA A 13 3.14 -11.29 0.64
N THR A 14 3.92 -10.97 -0.40
CA THR A 14 5.11 -11.75 -0.76
C THR A 14 6.23 -11.56 0.26
N ALA A 15 6.48 -10.32 0.69
CA ALA A 15 7.47 -10.03 1.73
C ALA A 15 7.08 -10.68 3.07
N ALA A 16 5.80 -10.63 3.45
CA ALA A 16 5.33 -11.29 4.66
C ALA A 16 5.56 -12.81 4.60
N ARG A 17 5.28 -13.46 3.45
CA ARG A 17 5.57 -14.90 3.27
C ARG A 17 7.06 -15.20 3.36
N ALA A 18 7.91 -14.35 2.79
CA ALA A 18 9.37 -14.52 2.87
C ALA A 18 9.89 -14.44 4.31
N LEU A 19 9.19 -13.69 5.17
CA LEU A 19 9.46 -13.59 6.61
C LEU A 19 8.85 -14.73 7.42
N GLY A 20 8.13 -15.67 6.80
CA GLY A 20 7.51 -16.82 7.46
C GLY A 20 6.07 -16.62 7.91
N PHE A 21 5.46 -15.47 7.64
CA PHE A 21 4.04 -15.24 7.93
C PHE A 21 3.12 -15.97 6.95
N HIS A 22 1.94 -16.33 7.42
CA HIS A 22 0.83 -16.68 6.54
C HIS A 22 0.27 -15.40 5.94
N ALA A 23 0.25 -15.29 4.61
CA ALA A 23 -0.19 -14.08 3.95
C ALA A 23 -1.05 -14.37 2.72
N ASP A 24 -2.00 -13.47 2.47
CA ASP A 24 -2.88 -13.48 1.32
C ASP A 24 -3.08 -12.07 0.77
N ASN A 25 -3.35 -11.97 -0.53
CA ASN A 25 -3.73 -10.71 -1.16
C ASN A 25 -5.00 -10.91 -1.99
N VAL A 26 -5.95 -10.03 -1.80
CA VAL A 26 -7.27 -10.08 -2.43
C VAL A 26 -7.53 -8.77 -3.16
N SER A 27 -8.16 -8.90 -4.30
CA SER A 27 -8.62 -7.78 -5.11
C SER A 27 -10.11 -7.61 -4.94
N ASP A 28 -10.54 -6.41 -4.59
CA ASP A 28 -11.92 -6.00 -4.82
C ASP A 28 -12.03 -5.68 -6.32
N TYR A 29 -12.49 -6.68 -7.07
CA TYR A 29 -12.59 -6.57 -8.51
C TYR A 29 -14.02 -6.12 -8.89
N ILE A 30 -14.12 -4.92 -9.38
CA ILE A 30 -15.37 -4.40 -9.97
C ILE A 30 -15.22 -4.54 -11.48
N ASP A 31 -15.73 -5.62 -12.03
CA ASP A 31 -15.81 -5.86 -13.48
C ASP A 31 -17.04 -5.14 -14.06
N ASP A 32 -17.05 -3.83 -13.95
CA ASP A 32 -18.11 -2.99 -14.52
C ASP A 32 -17.45 -2.01 -15.51
N PRO A 33 -17.58 -2.26 -16.82
CA PRO A 33 -16.95 -1.42 -17.85
C PRO A 33 -17.47 0.03 -17.84
N ASP A 34 -18.64 0.28 -17.25
CA ASP A 34 -19.23 1.60 -17.16
C ASP A 34 -18.69 2.42 -15.98
N ARG A 35 -17.92 1.80 -15.09
CA ARG A 35 -17.31 2.44 -13.92
C ARG A 35 -15.86 2.89 -14.17
N THR A 36 -15.66 3.72 -15.15
CA THR A 36 -14.40 4.46 -15.28
C THR A 36 -14.26 5.46 -14.13
N ASN A 37 -13.06 5.57 -13.56
CA ASN A 37 -12.73 6.43 -12.40
C ASN A 37 -13.33 6.02 -11.05
N CYS A 38 -13.68 4.76 -10.86
CA CYS A 38 -14.07 4.25 -9.55
C CYS A 38 -12.85 4.09 -8.62
N LEU A 39 -13.12 4.20 -7.33
CA LEU A 39 -12.15 3.88 -6.31
C LEU A 39 -11.88 2.37 -6.33
N VAL A 40 -10.61 1.99 -6.47
CA VAL A 40 -10.19 0.60 -6.42
C VAL A 40 -9.52 0.32 -5.08
N ARG A 41 -9.87 -0.80 -4.46
CA ARG A 41 -9.26 -1.27 -3.23
C ARG A 41 -8.54 -2.59 -3.47
N ARG A 42 -7.38 -2.72 -2.88
CA ARG A 42 -6.59 -3.95 -2.85
C ARG A 42 -6.24 -4.25 -1.41
N TYR A 43 -6.26 -5.51 -1.05
CA TYR A 43 -6.08 -5.94 0.33
C TYR A 43 -4.93 -6.91 0.41
N ALA A 44 -4.10 -6.76 1.44
CA ALA A 44 -3.17 -7.77 1.89
C ALA A 44 -3.42 -8.06 3.36
N ARG A 45 -3.34 -9.32 3.75
CA ARG A 45 -3.45 -9.79 5.13
C ARG A 45 -2.27 -10.68 5.41
N PHE A 46 -1.72 -10.59 6.60
CA PHE A 46 -0.71 -11.53 7.05
C PHE A 46 -0.73 -11.65 8.58
N GLY A 47 -0.20 -12.75 9.09
CA GLY A 47 -0.12 -13.05 10.51
C GLY A 47 0.59 -14.37 10.77
N ASP A 48 0.81 -14.68 12.04
CA ASP A 48 1.48 -15.90 12.47
C ASP A 48 0.62 -17.15 12.26
N GLU A 49 -0.70 -17.00 12.30
CA GLU A 49 -1.65 -18.09 12.16
C GLU A 49 -2.14 -18.26 10.71
N PRO A 50 -2.47 -19.50 10.29
CA PRO A 50 -3.04 -19.76 8.99
C PRO A 50 -4.31 -18.95 8.73
N ILE A 51 -4.40 -18.31 7.57
CA ILE A 51 -5.61 -17.60 7.13
C ILE A 51 -6.64 -18.63 6.69
N VAL A 52 -7.56 -18.98 7.58
CA VAL A 52 -8.60 -19.99 7.36
C VAL A 52 -9.71 -19.45 6.46
N ASP A 53 -10.12 -18.22 6.69
CA ASP A 53 -11.19 -17.59 5.93
C ASP A 53 -10.64 -16.89 4.68
N ARG A 54 -10.64 -17.62 3.56
CA ARG A 54 -10.16 -17.13 2.26
C ARG A 54 -11.23 -16.43 1.43
N PHE A 55 -12.48 -16.45 1.88
CA PHE A 55 -13.61 -15.88 1.15
C PHE A 55 -14.00 -14.48 1.66
N VAL A 56 -13.22 -13.89 2.56
CA VAL A 56 -13.41 -12.50 2.98
C VAL A 56 -12.73 -11.60 1.95
N TYR A 57 -13.55 -10.98 1.12
CA TYR A 57 -13.10 -10.09 0.04
C TYR A 57 -12.87 -8.65 0.50
N GLU A 58 -13.30 -8.29 1.70
CA GLU A 58 -13.07 -6.99 2.30
C GLU A 58 -12.27 -7.12 3.60
N ASN A 59 -11.48 -6.11 3.90
CA ASN A 59 -10.83 -5.98 5.19
C ASN A 59 -11.53 -4.87 6.00
N PRO A 60 -12.42 -5.24 6.95
CA PRO A 60 -13.20 -4.26 7.70
C PRO A 60 -12.37 -3.47 8.73
N HIS A 61 -11.19 -3.95 9.09
CA HIS A 61 -10.36 -3.38 10.16
C HIS A 61 -8.90 -3.24 9.69
N PRO A 62 -8.59 -2.24 8.85
CA PRO A 62 -7.23 -2.05 8.37
C PRO A 62 -6.31 -1.51 9.47
N ASP A 63 -5.13 -2.09 9.61
CA ASP A 63 -4.05 -1.55 10.41
C ASP A 63 -3.25 -0.52 9.61
N TRP A 64 -3.06 -0.78 8.32
CA TRP A 64 -2.34 0.11 7.40
C TRP A 64 -3.20 0.46 6.20
N VAL A 65 -3.13 1.71 5.79
CA VAL A 65 -3.77 2.20 4.57
C VAL A 65 -2.73 2.88 3.70
N VAL A 66 -2.67 2.51 2.42
CA VAL A 66 -1.78 3.15 1.45
C VAL A 66 -2.61 3.85 0.39
N LEU A 67 -2.51 5.17 0.31
CA LEU A 67 -3.13 5.98 -0.73
C LEU A 67 -2.14 6.22 -1.86
N VAL A 68 -2.40 5.61 -3.00
CA VAL A 68 -1.58 5.77 -4.21
C VAL A 68 -1.74 7.16 -4.81
N GLU A 69 -2.87 7.82 -4.52
CA GLU A 69 -3.16 9.17 -4.98
C GLU A 69 -3.74 10.05 -3.86
N GLU A 70 -3.19 11.25 -3.67
CA GLU A 70 -3.58 12.15 -2.58
C GLU A 70 -5.01 12.65 -2.66
N THR A 71 -5.62 12.74 -3.87
CA THR A 71 -6.98 13.24 -4.04
C THR A 71 -8.03 12.39 -3.32
N ILE A 72 -7.72 11.11 -3.06
CA ILE A 72 -8.57 10.17 -2.33
C ILE A 72 -8.84 10.62 -0.89
N ILE A 73 -7.94 11.41 -0.31
CA ILE A 73 -8.04 11.88 1.08
C ILE A 73 -9.38 12.57 1.40
N LYS A 74 -10.02 13.14 0.38
CA LYS A 74 -11.31 13.86 0.50
C LYS A 74 -12.51 13.05 0.03
N ALA A 75 -12.29 11.90 -0.57
CA ALA A 75 -13.34 11.19 -1.30
C ALA A 75 -14.12 10.20 -0.42
N VAL A 76 -13.44 9.50 0.47
CA VAL A 76 -14.03 8.42 1.27
C VAL A 76 -13.37 8.30 2.64
N ASP A 77 -14.07 7.68 3.59
CA ASP A 77 -13.49 7.24 4.87
C ASP A 77 -12.74 5.90 4.66
N PHE A 78 -11.46 6.00 4.27
CA PHE A 78 -10.59 4.85 4.05
C PHE A 78 -10.04 4.25 5.35
N LEU A 79 -10.24 4.91 6.50
CA LEU A 79 -9.88 4.42 7.84
C LEU A 79 -11.07 3.80 8.59
N ARG A 80 -12.19 3.60 7.89
CA ARG A 80 -13.37 2.98 8.51
C ARG A 80 -13.01 1.61 9.07
N GLY A 81 -13.33 1.40 10.34
CA GLY A 81 -13.04 0.16 11.06
C GLY A 81 -11.66 0.09 11.71
N THR A 82 -10.72 0.97 11.36
CA THR A 82 -9.44 1.10 12.08
C THR A 82 -9.72 1.55 13.52
N PRO A 83 -9.16 0.86 14.52
CA PRO A 83 -9.28 1.29 15.91
C PRO A 83 -8.65 2.67 16.15
N GLU A 84 -9.10 3.36 17.21
CA GLU A 84 -8.52 4.65 17.58
C GLU A 84 -7.02 4.53 17.84
N ARG A 85 -6.25 5.48 17.34
CA ARG A 85 -4.80 5.62 17.54
C ARG A 85 -3.97 4.40 17.15
N SER A 86 -4.46 3.58 16.21
CA SER A 86 -3.73 2.39 15.76
C SER A 86 -3.31 2.43 14.29
N GLY A 87 -4.04 3.15 13.46
CA GLY A 87 -3.84 3.12 12.01
C GLY A 87 -2.57 3.81 11.54
N VAL A 88 -1.92 3.22 10.54
CA VAL A 88 -0.84 3.86 9.78
C VAL A 88 -1.34 4.21 8.40
N LEU A 89 -1.24 5.49 8.04
CA LEU A 89 -1.61 5.99 6.73
C LEU A 89 -0.37 6.40 5.95
N VAL A 90 -0.14 5.76 4.80
CA VAL A 90 0.91 6.13 3.84
C VAL A 90 0.29 6.83 2.65
N ILE A 91 0.77 8.00 2.28
CA ILE A 91 0.22 8.79 1.16
C ILE A 91 1.33 9.13 0.17
N ASN A 92 1.06 8.87 -1.11
CA ASN A 92 1.85 9.42 -2.19
C ASN A 92 1.51 10.90 -2.38
N SER A 93 2.40 11.78 -1.95
CA SER A 93 2.23 13.23 -2.07
C SER A 93 3.57 13.96 -1.97
N LYS A 94 3.63 15.14 -2.62
CA LYS A 94 4.73 16.11 -2.48
C LYS A 94 4.48 17.12 -1.36
N ARG A 95 3.32 17.03 -0.70
CA ARG A 95 2.91 17.99 0.32
C ARG A 95 3.47 17.62 1.67
N ASP A 96 3.61 18.64 2.50
CA ASP A 96 3.97 18.46 3.90
C ASP A 96 2.88 17.66 4.65
N PRO A 97 3.25 16.71 5.52
CA PRO A 97 2.30 15.94 6.33
C PRO A 97 1.33 16.80 7.13
N GLU A 98 1.81 17.90 7.74
CA GLU A 98 0.96 18.82 8.50
C GLU A 98 -0.08 19.51 7.62
N HIS A 99 0.25 19.76 6.35
CA HIS A 99 -0.70 20.29 5.39
C HIS A 99 -1.78 19.26 5.06
N LEU A 100 -1.42 17.99 4.85
CA LEU A 100 -2.36 16.92 4.55
C LEU A 100 -3.31 16.63 5.72
N LEU A 101 -2.82 16.73 6.97
CA LEU A 101 -3.65 16.58 8.16
C LEU A 101 -4.83 17.57 8.21
N LYS A 102 -4.70 18.75 7.62
CA LYS A 102 -5.79 19.74 7.58
C LYS A 102 -6.98 19.27 6.73
N PHE A 103 -6.76 18.36 5.80
CA PHE A 103 -7.82 17.81 4.93
C PHE A 103 -8.46 16.55 5.50
N LEU A 104 -7.86 15.93 6.53
CA LEU A 104 -8.45 14.78 7.19
C LEU A 104 -9.52 15.22 8.18
N PRO A 105 -10.72 14.62 8.13
CA PRO A 105 -11.73 14.78 9.18
C PRO A 105 -11.19 14.37 10.56
N ASP A 106 -11.67 14.99 11.61
CA ASP A 106 -11.22 14.67 12.97
C ASP A 106 -11.50 13.23 13.38
N SER A 107 -12.58 12.64 12.87
CA SER A 107 -12.88 11.21 13.04
C SER A 107 -11.84 10.28 12.43
N MET A 108 -11.20 10.66 11.33
CA MET A 108 -10.08 9.91 10.76
C MET A 108 -8.78 10.16 11.52
N LYS A 109 -8.51 11.41 11.92
CA LYS A 109 -7.32 11.74 12.73
C LYS A 109 -7.31 10.96 14.04
N ALA A 110 -8.47 10.80 14.68
CA ALA A 110 -8.59 10.05 15.93
C ALA A 110 -8.19 8.56 15.78
N ARG A 111 -8.29 7.99 14.59
CA ARG A 111 -7.91 6.60 14.31
C ARG A 111 -6.43 6.45 13.94
N LEU A 112 -5.74 7.54 13.57
CA LEU A 112 -4.35 7.48 13.15
C LEU A 112 -3.38 7.44 14.33
N ALA A 113 -2.43 6.51 14.27
CA ALA A 113 -1.18 6.56 15.03
C ALA A 113 -0.09 7.31 14.26
N LYS A 114 0.04 7.04 12.97
CA LYS A 114 1.08 7.64 12.12
C LYS A 114 0.51 8.07 10.77
N LEU A 115 0.95 9.24 10.31
CA LEU A 115 0.83 9.68 8.92
C LEU A 115 2.22 9.67 8.29
N VAL A 116 2.37 8.96 7.19
CA VAL A 116 3.61 8.81 6.42
C VAL A 116 3.39 9.42 5.04
N VAL A 117 4.24 10.31 4.62
CA VAL A 117 4.16 10.97 3.32
C VAL A 117 5.42 10.72 2.55
N VAL A 118 5.29 10.28 1.30
CA VAL A 118 6.39 10.02 0.39
C VAL A 118 6.05 10.53 -1.01
N ASP A 119 6.98 11.27 -1.63
CA ASP A 119 6.87 11.64 -3.04
C ASP A 119 7.29 10.46 -3.93
N ALA A 120 6.42 9.47 -3.99
CA ALA A 120 6.69 8.25 -4.73
C ALA A 120 6.85 8.49 -6.24
N VAL A 121 6.14 9.49 -6.79
CA VAL A 121 6.29 9.90 -8.20
C VAL A 121 7.67 10.50 -8.44
N GLY A 122 8.08 11.46 -7.62
CA GLY A 122 9.40 12.07 -7.76
C GLY A 122 10.56 11.08 -7.58
N LEU A 123 10.40 10.09 -6.66
CA LEU A 123 11.39 9.05 -6.45
C LEU A 123 11.44 8.04 -7.61
N ALA A 124 10.31 7.76 -8.26
CA ALA A 124 10.25 6.93 -9.46
C ALA A 124 10.87 7.65 -10.67
N GLU A 125 10.62 8.96 -10.82
CA GLU A 125 11.16 9.79 -11.91
C GLU A 125 12.68 9.89 -11.86
N GLN A 126 13.32 9.86 -10.69
CA GLN A 126 14.78 9.87 -10.53
C GLN A 126 15.46 8.70 -11.27
N ARG A 127 14.74 7.66 -11.61
CA ARG A 127 15.21 6.55 -12.43
C ARG A 127 15.15 6.82 -13.94
N GLY A 128 14.67 7.97 -14.37
CA GLY A 128 14.40 8.28 -15.78
C GLY A 128 13.05 7.71 -16.28
N SER A 129 12.25 7.15 -15.41
CA SER A 129 10.88 6.70 -15.69
C SER A 129 9.93 7.88 -15.52
N SER A 130 9.83 8.74 -16.53
CA SER A 130 8.84 9.83 -16.50
C SER A 130 7.42 9.26 -16.63
N PRO A 131 6.41 9.81 -15.93
CA PRO A 131 5.01 9.50 -16.16
C PRO A 131 4.59 9.64 -17.63
N TRP A 132 5.26 10.54 -18.36
CA TRP A 132 5.08 10.74 -19.80
C TRP A 132 5.69 9.61 -20.65
N THR A 133 6.66 8.88 -20.14
CA THR A 133 7.19 7.66 -20.78
C THR A 133 6.11 6.59 -20.86
N PHE A 134 5.18 6.57 -19.89
CA PHE A 134 4.01 5.70 -19.89
C PHE A 134 3.11 5.93 -21.12
N VAL A 135 2.77 7.18 -21.43
CA VAL A 135 1.93 7.51 -22.60
C VAL A 135 2.64 7.19 -23.90
N ARG A 136 3.94 7.41 -23.95
CA ARG A 136 4.79 7.10 -25.12
C ARG A 136 4.88 5.59 -25.34
N ASN A 137 5.08 4.82 -24.27
CA ASN A 137 5.16 3.37 -24.35
C ASN A 137 3.81 2.70 -24.66
N LEU A 138 2.67 3.32 -24.32
CA LEU A 138 1.35 2.84 -24.72
C LEU A 138 1.15 2.87 -26.25
N SER A 139 1.65 3.93 -26.92
CA SER A 139 1.59 4.00 -28.39
C SER A 139 2.57 3.04 -29.05
N GLU A 140 3.76 2.85 -28.49
CA GLU A 140 4.74 1.85 -28.93
C GLU A 140 4.25 0.42 -28.68
N LEU A 141 3.62 0.15 -27.53
CA LEU A 141 2.97 -1.13 -27.21
C LEU A 141 1.80 -1.47 -28.13
N ALA A 142 1.05 -0.48 -28.61
CA ALA A 142 -0.01 -0.69 -29.59
C ALA A 142 0.55 -1.13 -30.94
N LEU A 143 1.77 -0.70 -31.29
CA LEU A 143 2.46 -1.08 -32.52
C LEU A 143 3.20 -2.43 -32.39
N ASP A 144 3.67 -2.79 -31.19
CA ASP A 144 4.51 -3.97 -30.93
C ASP A 144 3.73 -5.20 -30.43
N ARG A 145 2.41 -5.17 -30.52
CA ARG A 145 1.52 -6.29 -30.11
C ARG A 145 1.76 -7.61 -30.83
N MET A 146 2.66 -7.65 -31.80
CA MET A 146 2.94 -8.84 -32.61
C MET A 146 4.25 -9.55 -32.26
N SER A 147 5.06 -9.04 -31.36
CA SER A 147 6.31 -9.67 -30.94
C SER A 147 6.12 -10.36 -29.57
N THR A 148 6.49 -11.64 -29.50
CA THR A 148 6.44 -12.46 -28.28
C THR A 148 7.63 -12.20 -27.34
N GLU A 149 8.68 -11.58 -27.82
CA GLU A 149 9.85 -11.15 -27.02
C GLU A 149 9.48 -9.86 -26.26
N GLY A 150 9.59 -9.82 -24.97
CA GLY A 150 9.24 -8.66 -24.14
C GLY A 150 7.89 -8.76 -23.41
N ALA A 151 7.28 -9.94 -23.32
CA ALA A 151 6.06 -10.13 -22.54
C ALA A 151 6.26 -9.80 -21.06
N GLU A 152 7.46 -10.02 -20.51
CA GLU A 152 7.81 -9.69 -19.14
C GLU A 152 7.97 -8.19 -18.92
N GLU A 153 8.57 -7.48 -19.86
CA GLU A 153 8.67 -6.01 -19.83
C GLU A 153 7.32 -5.31 -19.98
N ARG A 154 6.38 -5.93 -20.70
CA ARG A 154 5.00 -5.42 -20.88
C ARG A 154 4.16 -5.46 -19.60
N LEU A 155 4.46 -6.37 -18.68
CA LEU A 155 3.82 -6.42 -17.36
C LEU A 155 4.31 -5.31 -16.43
N ALA A 156 5.41 -4.66 -16.75
CA ALA A 156 5.98 -3.54 -16.01
C ALA A 156 5.31 -2.18 -16.29
N ILE A 157 4.14 -2.17 -16.94
CA ILE A 157 3.38 -0.92 -17.19
C ILE A 157 2.77 -0.42 -15.89
N GLY A 158 3.42 0.53 -15.29
CA GLY A 158 2.98 1.27 -14.11
C GLY A 158 3.88 2.48 -13.94
N MET A 159 3.49 3.40 -13.10
CA MET A 159 4.29 4.59 -12.79
C MET A 159 5.52 4.25 -11.94
N GLY A 160 5.66 3.00 -11.49
CA GLY A 160 6.76 2.57 -10.64
C GLY A 160 6.71 3.12 -9.21
N ILE A 161 5.57 3.66 -8.80
CA ILE A 161 5.41 4.31 -7.49
C ILE A 161 5.15 3.31 -6.35
N ALA A 162 4.81 2.06 -6.69
CA ALA A 162 4.58 1.02 -5.69
C ALA A 162 5.82 0.78 -4.83
N ALA A 163 7.00 0.71 -5.44
CA ALA A 163 8.25 0.42 -4.74
C ALA A 163 8.58 1.46 -3.64
N PRO A 164 8.63 2.79 -3.90
CA PRO A 164 8.87 3.75 -2.84
C PRO A 164 7.75 3.81 -1.79
N LEU A 165 6.48 3.55 -2.16
CA LEU A 165 5.38 3.46 -1.18
C LEU A 165 5.57 2.32 -0.20
N ILE A 166 5.96 1.14 -0.69
CA ILE A 166 6.24 -0.03 0.16
C ILE A 166 7.46 0.21 1.03
N GLY A 167 8.50 0.85 0.49
CA GLY A 167 9.68 1.21 1.26
C GLY A 167 9.34 2.12 2.43
N ALA A 168 8.55 3.16 2.20
CA ALA A 168 8.08 4.05 3.25
C ALA A 168 7.19 3.32 4.28
N LEU A 169 6.30 2.42 3.81
CA LEU A 169 5.47 1.60 4.69
C LEU A 169 6.31 0.71 5.60
N ALA A 170 7.25 -0.06 5.03
CA ALA A 170 8.11 -0.97 5.78
C ALA A 170 8.95 -0.23 6.83
N ALA A 171 9.57 0.89 6.45
CA ALA A 171 10.38 1.70 7.36
C ALA A 171 9.55 2.34 8.47
N ALA A 172 8.34 2.80 8.19
CA ALA A 172 7.48 3.48 9.16
C ALA A 172 6.80 2.52 10.14
N THR A 173 6.48 1.29 9.70
CA THR A 173 5.81 0.29 10.55
C THR A 173 6.83 -0.57 11.32
N GLY A 174 7.93 -0.93 10.69
CA GLY A 174 8.92 -1.85 11.25
C GLY A 174 8.47 -3.31 11.35
N GLU A 175 7.25 -3.64 10.90
CA GLU A 175 6.71 -5.00 10.96
C GLU A 175 7.21 -5.88 9.81
N LEU A 176 7.46 -5.28 8.65
CA LEU A 176 8.14 -5.91 7.54
C LEU A 176 9.56 -5.38 7.46
N ALA A 177 10.55 -6.27 7.60
CA ALA A 177 11.94 -5.87 7.48
C ALA A 177 12.22 -5.25 6.10
N VAL A 178 12.85 -4.07 6.07
CA VAL A 178 13.14 -3.34 4.83
C VAL A 178 13.92 -4.22 3.83
N ASP A 179 14.89 -5.01 4.31
CA ASP A 179 15.67 -5.91 3.45
C ASP A 179 14.82 -7.02 2.84
N ALA A 180 13.89 -7.62 3.60
CA ALA A 180 13.00 -8.65 3.08
C ALA A 180 12.04 -8.10 2.02
N VAL A 181 11.57 -6.87 2.20
CA VAL A 181 10.77 -6.18 1.16
C VAL A 181 11.62 -5.88 -0.06
N ALA A 182 12.88 -5.45 0.14
CA ALA A 182 13.82 -5.14 -0.94
C ALA A 182 14.16 -6.36 -1.82
N ASP A 183 14.09 -7.56 -1.27
CA ASP A 183 14.39 -8.80 -2.00
C ASP A 183 13.23 -9.25 -2.91
N VAL A 184 12.01 -8.81 -2.65
CA VAL A 184 10.81 -9.21 -3.43
C VAL A 184 10.31 -8.11 -4.37
N VAL A 185 10.79 -6.89 -4.20
CA VAL A 185 10.38 -5.75 -5.01
C VAL A 185 11.21 -5.68 -6.30
N ALA A 186 10.55 -5.44 -7.43
CA ALA A 186 11.22 -5.34 -8.73
C ALA A 186 12.19 -4.15 -8.82
N ASP A 187 11.89 -3.02 -8.16
CA ASP A 187 12.73 -1.84 -8.08
C ASP A 187 13.27 -1.60 -6.67
N ARG A 188 14.32 -2.37 -6.34
CA ARG A 188 14.99 -2.30 -5.04
C ARG A 188 15.46 -0.87 -4.69
N ASP A 189 16.05 -0.18 -5.64
CA ASP A 189 16.61 1.16 -5.40
C ASP A 189 15.53 2.20 -5.12
N ALA A 190 14.43 2.19 -5.88
CA ALA A 190 13.30 3.07 -5.62
C ALA A 190 12.64 2.77 -4.26
N MET A 191 12.54 1.49 -3.90
CA MET A 191 12.04 1.06 -2.61
C MET A 191 12.92 1.57 -1.46
N LEU A 192 14.23 1.41 -1.54
CA LEU A 192 15.18 1.90 -0.53
C LEU A 192 15.17 3.43 -0.42
N ARG A 193 15.00 4.14 -1.56
CA ARG A 193 14.79 5.60 -1.52
C ARG A 193 13.51 5.96 -0.78
N GLY A 194 12.41 5.27 -1.02
CA GLY A 194 11.16 5.46 -0.29
C GLY A 194 11.31 5.22 1.21
N ALA A 195 12.06 4.17 1.59
CA ALA A 195 12.38 3.87 2.99
C ALA A 195 13.23 4.97 3.65
N ALA A 196 14.11 5.63 2.89
CA ALA A 196 15.01 6.67 3.41
C ALA A 196 14.43 8.10 3.32
N GLN A 197 13.53 8.38 2.37
CA GLN A 197 13.08 9.72 2.02
C GLN A 197 11.56 9.87 2.19
N HIS A 198 11.05 9.55 3.37
CA HIS A 198 9.66 9.79 3.73
C HIS A 198 9.57 10.68 4.96
N ALA A 199 8.46 11.42 5.06
CA ALA A 199 8.16 12.22 6.24
C ALA A 199 7.12 11.51 7.11
N VAL A 200 7.32 11.52 8.42
CA VAL A 200 6.41 10.88 9.38
C VAL A 200 5.94 11.89 10.42
N VAL A 201 4.63 11.94 10.63
CA VAL A 201 4.03 12.58 11.80
C VAL A 201 3.40 11.50 12.67
N THR A 202 3.87 11.40 13.90
CA THR A 202 3.29 10.52 14.91
C THR A 202 2.19 11.28 15.64
N LEU A 203 0.98 10.73 15.62
CA LEU A 203 -0.22 11.32 16.26
C LEU A 203 -0.55 10.63 17.58
N ALA A 204 -0.12 9.39 17.73
CA ALA A 204 -0.23 8.60 18.96
C ALA A 204 0.91 7.60 19.02
N ASP A 205 1.20 7.09 20.21
CA ASP A 205 2.10 5.95 20.34
C ASP A 205 1.53 4.78 19.55
N SER A 206 2.32 4.26 18.61
CA SER A 206 1.93 3.12 17.82
C SER A 206 1.67 1.91 18.72
N ARG A 207 0.67 1.11 18.35
CA ARG A 207 0.41 -0.19 18.97
C ARG A 207 1.71 -1.00 19.00
N PRO A 208 1.99 -1.72 20.10
CA PRO A 208 3.11 -2.66 20.11
C PRO A 208 2.96 -3.64 18.94
N PRO A 209 4.08 -4.09 18.35
CA PRO A 209 4.06 -5.00 17.20
C PRO A 209 3.16 -6.19 17.49
N THR A 210 2.37 -6.56 16.50
CA THR A 210 1.42 -7.67 16.52
C THR A 210 2.13 -8.96 16.96
N GLY A 211 1.94 -9.36 18.18
CA GLY A 211 2.57 -10.51 18.83
C GLY A 211 2.30 -10.58 20.33
N GLN A 212 1.82 -9.48 20.92
CA GLN A 212 1.36 -9.51 22.30
C GLN A 212 -0.11 -9.15 22.38
N ALA A 213 -0.95 -10.17 22.52
CA ALA A 213 -2.36 -9.99 22.86
C ALA A 213 -2.48 -9.21 24.18
N PRO A 214 -3.43 -8.27 24.31
CA PRO A 214 -3.83 -7.80 25.60
C PRO A 214 -4.35 -9.01 26.41
N ALA A 215 -3.74 -9.26 27.55
CA ALA A 215 -4.20 -10.30 28.46
C ALA A 215 -5.63 -9.94 28.91
N GLY A 216 -6.64 -10.64 28.39
CA GLY A 216 -7.98 -10.41 28.92
C GLY A 216 -9.18 -10.75 28.05
N ASP A 217 -9.11 -11.62 27.05
CA ASP A 217 -10.30 -12.31 26.58
C ASP A 217 -9.94 -13.63 25.87
N PRO A 218 -10.22 -14.80 26.46
CA PRO A 218 -9.85 -16.09 25.87
C PRO A 218 -10.73 -16.53 24.68
N GLY A 219 -11.56 -15.66 24.14
CA GLY A 219 -12.48 -15.97 23.05
C GLY A 219 -12.28 -15.17 21.74
N ALA A 220 -11.43 -14.16 21.72
CA ALA A 220 -11.16 -13.39 20.51
C ALA A 220 -9.96 -14.00 19.77
N ALA A 221 -10.22 -14.78 18.73
CA ALA A 221 -9.19 -15.15 17.77
C ALA A 221 -8.56 -13.87 17.21
N GLN A 222 -7.23 -13.74 17.32
CA GLN A 222 -6.51 -12.58 16.79
C GLN A 222 -6.76 -12.49 15.28
N ALA A 223 -7.38 -11.40 14.85
CA ALA A 223 -7.48 -11.11 13.44
C ALA A 223 -6.07 -10.84 12.88
N PRO A 224 -5.71 -11.40 11.71
CA PRO A 224 -4.42 -11.13 11.09
C PRO A 224 -4.27 -9.64 10.80
N ALA A 225 -3.02 -9.13 10.89
CA ALA A 225 -2.72 -7.75 10.50
C ALA A 225 -3.16 -7.50 9.05
N ALA A 226 -3.84 -6.39 8.84
CA ALA A 226 -4.54 -6.18 7.60
C ALA A 226 -4.16 -4.84 6.96
N THR A 227 -3.72 -4.89 5.71
CA THR A 227 -3.34 -3.71 4.94
C THR A 227 -4.41 -3.37 3.91
N HIS A 228 -4.92 -2.14 3.95
CA HIS A 228 -5.76 -1.58 2.91
C HIS A 228 -4.92 -0.75 1.95
N ILE A 229 -5.05 -1.04 0.68
CA ILE A 229 -4.42 -0.26 -0.37
C ILE A 229 -5.52 0.32 -1.24
N VAL A 230 -5.58 1.65 -1.29
CA VAL A 230 -6.63 2.37 -2.01
C VAL A 230 -6.03 3.15 -3.18
N ALA A 231 -6.54 2.89 -4.38
CA ALA A 231 -6.20 3.61 -5.61
C ALA A 231 -7.46 4.11 -6.33
N ARG A 232 -7.28 5.04 -7.26
CA ARG A 232 -8.34 5.54 -8.14
C ARG A 232 -8.04 5.18 -9.59
#